data_92a7ada3328a2ab439154410685ca2ee
#
_entry.id   92a7ada3328a2ab439154410685ca2ee
#
_cell.length_a   1.000
_cell.length_b   1.000
_cell.length_c   1.000
_cell.angle_alpha   90.00
_cell.angle_beta   90.00
_cell.angle_gamma   90.00
#
_symmetry.space_group_name_H-M   'P 1'
#
loop_
_entity.id
_entity.type
_entity.pdbx_description
1 polymer ?
#
loop_
_entity_poly.entity_id
_entity_poly.type
_entity_poly.pdbx_seq_one_letter_code
_entity_poly.pdbx_strand_id
1 'polypeptide(L)'
;MKLRAFSVATAAHRHGLRWRVVLLVATAALLVPSSGAAQMEAPGESVIIPGTDIPGWGQVDTVPARFGRPAGAPPKVPAVLILHGSGGVDGRGAFYAKALQEAGIATLEITMFRPGGRPRAGTKATMPHAAAALTWLTAQPTVDGQRLGVMGFSWGGGMSMLMASDLVQERLGKDIPKPAAFAPFYPVCSNWVRHLVNPANPFYNAHTRMRTVPLLIHVGTQDDYEAGDRPCDALVAMWPAAARERTTVRYVEGGTHGFDSQTPAKQFNDEFAHAGRGGMVSMVPNPEAAAEARQAVVSFFVKHLNP
;
A
#
# COMPACT_ATOMS: atom_id res chain seq x y z
N MET A 1 9.24 -62.48 54.79
CA MET A 1 9.10 -63.92 55.11
C MET A 1 9.27 -64.71 53.84
N LYS A 2 10.29 -65.60 53.81
CA LYS A 2 10.61 -66.71 52.86
C LYS A 2 10.97 -66.31 51.43
N LEU A 3 12.23 -66.20 50.96
CA LEU A 3 13.31 -67.19 50.76
C LEU A 3 12.90 -68.44 49.94
N ARG A 4 13.50 -68.60 48.81
CA ARG A 4 14.32 -69.76 48.31
C ARG A 4 14.46 -69.57 46.77
N ALA A 5 15.58 -69.40 46.13
CA ALA A 5 16.87 -70.10 46.08
C ALA A 5 16.88 -71.29 45.05
N PHE A 6 17.91 -71.23 44.23
CA PHE A 6 18.60 -72.26 43.43
C PHE A 6 17.88 -72.85 42.19
N SER A 7 18.55 -72.93 41.06
CA SER A 7 19.69 -73.75 40.77
C SER A 7 20.36 -73.40 39.43
N VAL A 8 21.62 -73.62 39.37
CA VAL A 8 22.61 -73.52 38.29
C VAL A 8 22.47 -74.72 37.37
N ALA A 9 22.60 -74.53 36.08
CA ALA A 9 23.12 -75.57 35.17
C ALA A 9 23.87 -74.94 33.98
N THR A 10 25.12 -75.21 33.90
CA THR A 10 26.09 -74.95 32.83
C THR A 10 25.93 -75.91 31.69
N ALA A 11 26.09 -75.44 30.40
CA ALA A 11 26.81 -76.18 29.33
C ALA A 11 26.86 -75.29 28.05
N ALA A 12 27.99 -74.85 27.73
CA ALA A 12 28.93 -75.11 26.65
C ALA A 12 28.47 -74.89 25.18
N HIS A 13 29.15 -73.95 24.59
CA HIS A 13 29.71 -73.91 23.20
C HIS A 13 28.83 -74.18 21.98
N ARG A 14 28.68 -73.13 21.14
CA ARG A 14 29.17 -73.20 19.73
C ARG A 14 29.22 -71.78 19.11
N HIS A 15 30.37 -71.45 18.53
CA HIS A 15 30.65 -70.26 17.72
C HIS A 15 29.77 -70.25 16.49
N GLY A 16 29.06 -69.11 16.24
CA GLY A 16 28.43 -68.77 14.98
C GLY A 16 28.47 -67.27 14.79
N LEU A 17 29.46 -66.80 14.05
CA LEU A 17 29.63 -65.43 13.65
C LEU A 17 28.51 -65.05 12.69
N ARG A 18 27.47 -64.39 13.20
CA ARG A 18 26.40 -63.81 12.36
C ARG A 18 26.75 -62.34 12.10
N TRP A 19 27.15 -62.05 10.88
CA TRP A 19 27.26 -60.70 10.35
C TRP A 19 25.87 -60.06 10.34
N ARG A 20 25.66 -59.03 11.22
CA ARG A 20 24.50 -58.16 11.14
C ARG A 20 24.83 -57.08 10.14
N VAL A 21 24.22 -57.16 8.96
CA VAL A 21 24.18 -56.07 7.99
C VAL A 21 23.30 -54.99 8.60
N VAL A 22 23.89 -53.87 9.08
CA VAL A 22 23.15 -52.67 9.48
C VAL A 22 22.87 -51.89 8.19
N LEU A 23 21.64 -51.98 7.68
CA LEU A 23 21.19 -51.06 6.64
C LEU A 23 21.00 -49.68 7.26
N LEU A 24 21.93 -48.78 7.02
CA LEU A 24 21.78 -47.35 7.23
C LEU A 24 20.82 -46.82 6.14
N VAL A 25 19.54 -46.66 6.48
CA VAL A 25 18.60 -45.91 5.66
C VAL A 25 18.94 -44.44 5.87
N ALA A 26 19.71 -43.86 4.96
CA ALA A 26 19.89 -42.40 4.90
C ALA A 26 18.59 -41.77 4.40
N THR A 27 17.76 -41.25 5.29
CA THR A 27 16.67 -40.34 4.95
C THR A 27 17.24 -39.03 4.48
N ALA A 28 17.40 -38.87 3.18
CA ALA A 28 17.64 -37.55 2.59
C ALA A 28 16.37 -36.68 2.83
N ALA A 29 16.43 -35.82 3.83
CA ALA A 29 15.46 -34.75 3.96
C ALA A 29 15.64 -33.81 2.77
N LEU A 30 14.75 -33.93 1.79
CA LEU A 30 14.60 -32.93 0.74
C LEU A 30 14.18 -31.63 1.43
N LEU A 31 15.15 -30.73 1.65
CA LEU A 31 14.87 -29.32 1.93
C LEU A 31 14.18 -28.77 0.70
N VAL A 32 12.85 -28.81 0.68
CA VAL A 32 12.05 -28.02 -0.25
C VAL A 32 12.29 -26.57 0.16
N PRO A 33 12.95 -25.72 -0.67
CA PRO A 33 13.02 -24.31 -0.37
C PRO A 33 11.58 -23.81 -0.31
N SER A 34 11.17 -23.26 0.83
CA SER A 34 9.94 -22.50 0.91
C SER A 34 10.11 -21.31 -0.04
N SER A 35 9.55 -21.43 -1.23
CA SER A 35 9.39 -20.31 -2.14
C SER A 35 8.40 -19.36 -1.49
N GLY A 36 8.89 -18.52 -0.57
CA GLY A 36 8.21 -17.28 -0.25
C GLY A 36 8.04 -16.56 -1.59
N ALA A 37 6.81 -16.37 -2.06
CA ALA A 37 6.56 -15.63 -3.28
C ALA A 37 7.31 -14.29 -3.13
N ALA A 38 8.32 -14.08 -3.95
CA ALA A 38 9.08 -12.83 -3.96
C ALA A 38 8.07 -11.70 -4.19
N GLN A 39 8.00 -10.79 -3.23
CA GLN A 39 7.09 -9.66 -3.33
C GLN A 39 7.49 -8.86 -4.57
N MET A 40 6.55 -8.61 -5.47
CA MET A 40 6.82 -7.89 -6.71
C MET A 40 7.24 -6.45 -6.37
N GLU A 41 8.47 -6.10 -6.71
CA GLU A 41 8.98 -4.73 -6.56
C GLU A 41 8.60 -3.86 -7.75
N ALA A 42 8.37 -2.57 -7.52
CA ALA A 42 8.15 -1.60 -8.59
C ALA A 42 9.38 -1.58 -9.54
N PRO A 43 9.17 -1.53 -10.86
CA PRO A 43 10.27 -1.43 -11.80
C PRO A 43 11.02 -0.11 -11.62
N GLY A 44 12.36 -0.15 -11.66
CA GLY A 44 13.22 1.02 -11.48
C GLY A 44 14.38 0.75 -10.53
N GLU A 45 15.03 1.81 -10.09
CA GLU A 45 16.16 1.79 -9.17
C GLU A 45 15.74 2.08 -7.72
N SER A 46 16.46 1.49 -6.77
CA SER A 46 16.29 1.82 -5.36
C SER A 46 17.00 3.14 -5.07
N VAL A 47 16.29 4.07 -4.44
CA VAL A 47 16.82 5.37 -4.05
C VAL A 47 16.51 5.66 -2.59
N ILE A 48 17.36 6.45 -1.94
CA ILE A 48 17.13 6.99 -0.60
C ILE A 48 16.92 8.49 -0.75
N ILE A 49 15.73 8.95 -0.45
CA ILE A 49 15.34 10.36 -0.55
C ILE A 49 15.71 11.06 0.76
N PRO A 50 16.37 12.24 0.73
CA PRO A 50 16.51 13.08 1.91
C PRO A 50 15.15 13.42 2.50
N GLY A 51 15.05 13.36 3.81
CA GLY A 51 13.80 13.62 4.51
C GLY A 51 13.48 15.10 4.67
N THR A 52 12.40 15.37 5.36
CA THR A 52 11.95 16.73 5.67
C THR A 52 11.28 16.77 7.04
N ASP A 53 11.22 17.95 7.62
CA ASP A 53 10.43 18.26 8.82
C ASP A 53 9.21 19.10 8.41
N ILE A 54 8.03 18.70 8.89
CA ILE A 54 6.81 19.49 8.75
C ILE A 54 6.31 19.85 10.14
N PRO A 55 6.38 21.12 10.51
CA PRO A 55 6.02 21.58 11.85
C PRO A 55 4.63 21.09 12.29
N GLY A 56 4.58 20.42 13.44
CA GLY A 56 3.35 19.84 14.00
C GLY A 56 2.89 18.51 13.39
N TRP A 57 3.53 18.05 12.31
CA TRP A 57 3.22 16.74 11.70
C TRP A 57 4.33 15.72 11.87
N GLY A 58 5.56 16.15 12.04
CA GLY A 58 6.70 15.32 12.33
C GLY A 58 7.82 15.43 11.32
N GLN A 59 8.90 14.72 11.62
CA GLN A 59 10.13 14.68 10.84
C GLN A 59 10.34 13.26 10.29
N VAL A 60 10.93 13.18 9.12
CA VAL A 60 11.52 11.97 8.57
C VAL A 60 12.94 12.27 8.11
N ASP A 61 13.90 11.41 8.47
CA ASP A 61 15.32 11.61 8.12
C ASP A 61 15.61 11.19 6.69
N THR A 62 15.06 10.04 6.28
CA THR A 62 15.18 9.49 4.94
C THR A 62 13.93 8.74 4.53
N VAL A 63 13.66 8.69 3.23
CA VAL A 63 12.55 7.93 2.65
C VAL A 63 13.10 6.94 1.62
N PRO A 64 13.11 5.64 1.91
CA PRO A 64 13.42 4.62 0.90
C PRO A 64 12.37 4.61 -0.19
N ALA A 65 12.77 4.48 -1.44
CA ALA A 65 11.87 4.49 -2.58
C ALA A 65 12.40 3.68 -3.77
N ARG A 66 11.49 3.38 -4.70
CA ARG A 66 11.78 2.83 -6.03
C ARG A 66 11.39 3.86 -7.08
N PHE A 67 12.36 4.35 -7.83
CA PHE A 67 12.15 5.30 -8.91
C PHE A 67 12.28 4.61 -10.27
N GLY A 68 11.21 4.66 -11.05
CA GLY A 68 11.16 4.06 -12.37
C GLY A 68 10.86 5.10 -13.46
N ARG A 69 11.51 4.95 -14.60
CA ARG A 69 11.32 5.80 -15.78
C ARG A 69 10.86 4.98 -16.96
N PRO A 70 10.05 5.55 -17.85
CA PRO A 70 9.73 4.94 -19.14
C PRO A 70 10.99 4.67 -19.96
N ALA A 71 11.06 3.52 -20.61
CA ALA A 71 12.13 3.22 -21.55
C ALA A 71 12.04 4.15 -22.77
N GLY A 72 13.19 4.67 -23.23
CA GLY A 72 13.22 5.57 -24.40
C GLY A 72 12.49 6.91 -24.21
N ALA A 73 12.21 7.31 -22.97
CA ALA A 73 11.44 8.49 -22.65
C ALA A 73 12.12 9.80 -23.15
N PRO A 74 11.32 10.81 -23.49
CA PRO A 74 11.82 12.17 -23.75
C PRO A 74 12.53 12.74 -22.51
N PRO A 75 13.27 13.86 -22.68
CA PRO A 75 14.06 14.44 -21.58
C PRO A 75 13.29 14.72 -20.30
N LYS A 76 12.00 15.09 -20.42
CA LYS A 76 11.12 15.34 -19.29
C LYS A 76 9.79 14.62 -19.46
N VAL A 77 9.38 13.86 -18.44
CA VAL A 77 8.11 13.12 -18.41
C VAL A 77 7.30 13.49 -17.17
N PRO A 78 5.98 13.32 -17.20
CA PRO A 78 5.17 13.39 -15.98
C PRO A 78 5.58 12.30 -15.00
N ALA A 79 5.26 12.48 -13.72
CA ALA A 79 5.55 11.48 -12.70
C ALA A 79 4.38 11.28 -11.74
N VAL A 80 4.23 10.04 -11.24
CA VAL A 80 3.24 9.67 -10.24
C VAL A 80 3.93 9.15 -8.98
N LEU A 81 3.64 9.79 -7.84
CA LEU A 81 3.98 9.30 -6.52
C LEU A 81 2.99 8.20 -6.09
N ILE A 82 3.50 7.06 -5.64
CA ILE A 82 2.72 5.90 -5.21
C ILE A 82 2.90 5.67 -3.72
N LEU A 83 1.77 5.62 -2.98
CA LEU A 83 1.73 5.53 -1.53
C LEU A 83 1.11 4.19 -1.10
N HIS A 84 1.85 3.38 -0.36
CA HIS A 84 1.37 2.07 0.09
C HIS A 84 0.29 2.14 1.18
N GLY A 85 -0.42 1.04 1.40
CA GLY A 85 -1.41 0.87 2.47
C GLY A 85 -0.78 0.64 3.85
N SER A 86 -1.61 0.45 4.88
CA SER A 86 -1.17 0.24 6.27
C SER A 86 -0.33 -1.03 6.47
N GLY A 87 -0.37 -1.97 5.53
CA GLY A 87 0.46 -3.18 5.51
C GLY A 87 1.91 -2.98 5.03
N GLY A 88 2.28 -1.79 4.59
CA GLY A 88 3.56 -1.55 3.92
C GLY A 88 3.48 -1.77 2.40
N VAL A 89 4.62 -1.78 1.73
CA VAL A 89 4.74 -2.13 0.31
C VAL A 89 4.40 -3.61 0.14
N ASP A 90 3.50 -3.95 -0.80
CA ASP A 90 2.95 -5.30 -0.96
C ASP A 90 2.74 -5.74 -2.43
N GLY A 91 3.43 -5.10 -3.35
CA GLY A 91 3.39 -5.39 -4.79
C GLY A 91 2.29 -4.64 -5.57
N ARG A 92 1.29 -4.04 -4.91
CA ARG A 92 0.30 -3.21 -5.61
C ARG A 92 0.93 -2.04 -6.35
N GLY A 93 1.83 -1.31 -5.69
CA GLY A 93 2.54 -0.21 -6.34
C GLY A 93 3.30 -0.67 -7.59
N ALA A 94 3.98 -1.81 -7.54
CA ALA A 94 4.67 -2.39 -8.69
C ALA A 94 3.72 -2.72 -9.85
N PHE A 95 2.53 -3.25 -9.54
CA PHE A 95 1.50 -3.59 -10.51
C PHE A 95 1.03 -2.36 -11.32
N TYR A 96 0.85 -1.22 -10.66
CA TYR A 96 0.48 0.04 -11.32
C TYR A 96 1.68 0.74 -11.94
N ALA A 97 2.84 0.76 -11.28
CA ALA A 97 4.04 1.43 -11.75
C ALA A 97 4.48 0.91 -13.14
N LYS A 98 4.43 -0.42 -13.34
CA LYS A 98 4.76 -1.02 -14.64
C LYS A 98 3.90 -0.43 -15.77
N ALA A 99 2.58 -0.38 -15.59
CA ALA A 99 1.67 0.11 -16.61
C ALA A 99 1.77 1.63 -16.83
N LEU A 100 2.02 2.41 -15.78
CA LEU A 100 2.26 3.85 -15.89
C LEU A 100 3.55 4.13 -16.67
N GLN A 101 4.64 3.38 -16.43
CA GLN A 101 5.89 3.53 -17.15
C GLN A 101 5.74 3.14 -18.64
N GLU A 102 4.99 2.06 -18.94
CA GLU A 102 4.62 1.69 -20.31
C GLU A 102 3.82 2.79 -21.02
N ALA A 103 3.07 3.59 -20.27
CA ALA A 103 2.30 4.74 -20.78
C ALA A 103 3.08 6.07 -20.79
N GLY A 104 4.40 6.05 -20.56
CA GLY A 104 5.25 7.25 -20.63
C GLY A 104 5.31 8.09 -19.36
N ILE A 105 4.89 7.56 -18.21
CA ILE A 105 4.83 8.26 -16.91
C ILE A 105 5.87 7.66 -15.96
N ALA A 106 6.75 8.46 -15.41
CA ALA A 106 7.68 8.04 -14.36
C ALA A 106 6.93 7.74 -13.05
N THR A 107 7.46 6.85 -12.23
CA THR A 107 6.84 6.46 -10.97
C THR A 107 7.83 6.50 -9.82
N LEU A 108 7.35 6.90 -8.63
CA LEU A 108 8.09 6.85 -7.40
C LEU A 108 7.24 6.15 -6.33
N GLU A 109 7.52 4.88 -6.04
CA GLU A 109 6.90 4.19 -4.92
C GLU A 109 7.77 4.38 -3.67
N ILE A 110 7.21 4.97 -2.62
CA ILE A 110 7.93 5.23 -1.37
C ILE A 110 7.57 4.21 -0.28
N THR A 111 8.54 3.96 0.63
CA THR A 111 8.31 3.19 1.85
C THR A 111 8.16 4.14 3.02
N MET A 112 6.93 4.34 3.50
CA MET A 112 6.63 5.21 4.63
C MET A 112 6.89 4.54 5.98
N PHE A 113 6.70 3.22 6.03
CA PHE A 113 6.97 2.37 7.19
C PHE A 113 7.00 0.89 6.78
N ARG A 114 7.61 0.05 7.60
CA ARG A 114 7.64 -1.41 7.39
C ARG A 114 6.29 -2.04 7.79
N PRO A 115 5.98 -3.25 7.31
CA PRO A 115 4.83 -4.01 7.80
C PRO A 115 4.81 -4.05 9.35
N GLY A 116 3.66 -3.76 9.95
CA GLY A 116 3.51 -3.66 11.40
C GLY A 116 4.04 -2.37 12.05
N GLY A 117 4.71 -1.50 11.26
CA GLY A 117 5.28 -0.22 11.72
C GLY A 117 4.36 1.01 11.56
N ARG A 118 3.05 0.82 11.38
CA ARG A 118 2.09 1.91 11.25
C ARG A 118 2.21 2.92 12.40
N PRO A 119 2.43 4.22 12.12
CA PRO A 119 2.59 5.23 13.17
C PRO A 119 1.32 5.40 14.00
N ARG A 120 1.45 5.38 15.34
CA ARG A 120 0.32 5.64 16.25
C ARG A 120 -0.29 7.04 16.09
N ALA A 121 0.51 8.02 15.66
CA ALA A 121 0.05 9.38 15.39
C ALA A 121 -0.83 9.49 14.13
N GLY A 122 -1.10 8.39 13.44
CA GLY A 122 -1.98 8.33 12.29
C GLY A 122 -1.37 8.90 11.01
N THR A 123 -2.23 9.16 10.04
CA THR A 123 -1.87 9.60 8.68
C THR A 123 -0.98 10.84 8.64
N LYS A 124 -1.14 11.77 9.60
CA LYS A 124 -0.29 12.97 9.66
C LYS A 124 1.20 12.66 9.77
N ALA A 125 1.57 11.59 10.48
CA ALA A 125 2.98 11.23 10.69
C ALA A 125 3.67 10.70 9.42
N THR A 126 2.92 10.38 8.37
CA THR A 126 3.46 9.94 7.08
C THR A 126 3.43 11.02 6.00
N MET A 127 2.81 12.17 6.28
CA MET A 127 2.81 13.31 5.35
C MET A 127 4.22 13.85 5.02
N PRO A 128 5.18 13.92 5.97
CA PRO A 128 6.55 14.32 5.65
C PRO A 128 7.22 13.42 4.60
N HIS A 129 6.91 12.12 4.58
CA HIS A 129 7.42 11.20 3.55
C HIS A 129 6.93 11.60 2.14
N ALA A 130 5.65 11.91 2.00
CA ALA A 130 5.08 12.34 0.72
C ALA A 130 5.60 13.71 0.28
N ALA A 131 5.78 14.64 1.21
CA ALA A 131 6.35 15.96 0.94
C ALA A 131 7.80 15.84 0.44
N ALA A 132 8.66 15.07 1.13
CA ALA A 132 10.03 14.78 0.71
C ALA A 132 10.08 14.16 -0.69
N ALA A 133 9.18 13.19 -0.96
CA ALA A 133 9.09 12.51 -2.24
C ALA A 133 8.69 13.45 -3.39
N LEU A 134 7.74 14.34 -3.18
CA LEU A 134 7.34 15.33 -4.19
C LEU A 134 8.46 16.33 -4.49
N THR A 135 9.14 16.81 -3.45
CA THR A 135 10.32 17.69 -3.60
C THR A 135 11.42 16.99 -4.38
N TRP A 136 11.71 15.74 -4.03
CA TRP A 136 12.71 14.95 -4.71
C TRP A 136 12.36 14.72 -6.19
N LEU A 137 11.10 14.41 -6.51
CA LEU A 137 10.65 14.22 -7.89
C LEU A 137 10.88 15.47 -8.75
N THR A 138 10.57 16.65 -8.24
CA THR A 138 10.77 17.89 -8.99
C THR A 138 12.25 18.27 -9.21
N ALA A 139 13.13 17.76 -8.34
CA ALA A 139 14.57 17.93 -8.49
C ALA A 139 15.18 16.99 -9.56
N GLN A 140 14.43 15.98 -10.03
CA GLN A 140 14.94 15.07 -11.06
C GLN A 140 14.97 15.76 -12.43
N PRO A 141 16.12 15.78 -13.10
CA PRO A 141 16.24 16.48 -14.42
C PRO A 141 15.32 15.88 -15.48
N THR A 142 14.85 14.66 -15.27
CA THR A 142 14.02 13.87 -16.19
C THR A 142 12.53 13.92 -15.88
N VAL A 143 12.14 14.61 -14.82
CA VAL A 143 10.74 14.78 -14.42
C VAL A 143 10.27 16.19 -14.71
N ASP A 144 9.08 16.30 -15.27
CA ASP A 144 8.38 17.58 -15.38
C ASP A 144 7.62 17.86 -14.08
N GLY A 145 8.18 18.73 -13.25
CA GLY A 145 7.61 19.07 -11.94
C GLY A 145 6.23 19.73 -11.98
N GLN A 146 5.76 20.17 -13.16
CA GLN A 146 4.41 20.71 -13.32
C GLN A 146 3.37 19.59 -13.60
N ARG A 147 3.82 18.39 -13.95
CA ARG A 147 2.98 17.26 -14.33
C ARG A 147 3.12 16.11 -13.32
N LEU A 148 2.78 16.38 -12.07
CA LEU A 148 2.83 15.40 -10.99
C LEU A 148 1.44 14.86 -10.65
N GLY A 149 1.36 13.55 -10.46
CA GLY A 149 0.19 12.87 -9.90
C GLY A 149 0.52 12.18 -8.57
N VAL A 150 -0.51 11.88 -7.81
CA VAL A 150 -0.40 11.05 -6.59
C VAL A 150 -1.46 9.97 -6.62
N MET A 151 -1.06 8.74 -6.38
CA MET A 151 -1.99 7.64 -6.10
C MET A 151 -1.60 6.95 -4.80
N GLY A 152 -2.52 6.19 -4.24
CA GLY A 152 -2.23 5.43 -3.04
C GLY A 152 -3.35 4.50 -2.64
N PHE A 153 -3.04 3.55 -1.76
CA PHE A 153 -3.89 2.44 -1.37
C PHE A 153 -4.25 2.54 0.11
N SER A 154 -5.54 2.46 0.47
CA SER A 154 -5.99 2.47 1.87
C SER A 154 -5.41 3.67 2.64
N TRP A 155 -4.45 3.46 3.54
CA TRP A 155 -3.71 4.53 4.20
C TRP A 155 -3.15 5.56 3.21
N GLY A 156 -2.42 5.10 2.19
CA GLY A 156 -1.91 5.94 1.11
C GLY A 156 -3.01 6.56 0.26
N GLY A 157 -4.16 5.88 0.13
CA GLY A 157 -5.36 6.40 -0.51
C GLY A 157 -5.92 7.61 0.23
N GLY A 158 -6.05 7.51 1.55
CA GLY A 158 -6.43 8.64 2.41
C GLY A 158 -5.45 9.81 2.30
N MET A 159 -4.14 9.54 2.30
CA MET A 159 -3.11 10.57 2.08
C MET A 159 -3.25 11.23 0.71
N SER A 160 -3.35 10.44 -0.36
CA SER A 160 -3.54 10.93 -1.73
C SER A 160 -4.74 11.87 -1.81
N MET A 161 -5.88 11.49 -1.25
CA MET A 161 -7.10 12.30 -1.20
C MET A 161 -6.87 13.61 -0.42
N LEU A 162 -6.28 13.54 0.77
CA LEU A 162 -6.06 14.71 1.63
C LEU A 162 -5.09 15.71 1.00
N MET A 163 -4.10 15.26 0.26
CA MET A 163 -3.16 16.12 -0.46
C MET A 163 -3.82 16.93 -1.58
N ALA A 164 -5.05 16.60 -1.97
CA ALA A 164 -5.84 17.43 -2.88
C ALA A 164 -6.49 18.65 -2.19
N SER A 165 -6.35 18.80 -0.88
CA SER A 165 -6.86 19.97 -0.15
C SER A 165 -5.81 21.07 -0.03
N ASP A 166 -6.18 22.33 -0.34
CA ASP A 166 -5.31 23.49 -0.12
C ASP A 166 -4.92 23.67 1.36
N LEU A 167 -5.81 23.33 2.29
CA LEU A 167 -5.49 23.37 3.72
C LEU A 167 -4.35 22.43 4.07
N VAL A 168 -4.34 21.23 3.47
CA VAL A 168 -3.25 20.27 3.67
C VAL A 168 -1.99 20.74 2.96
N GLN A 169 -2.10 21.23 1.73
CA GLN A 169 -0.95 21.76 0.98
C GLN A 169 -0.26 22.93 1.68
N GLU A 170 -1.01 23.84 2.27
CA GLU A 170 -0.46 24.95 3.07
C GLU A 170 0.34 24.46 4.28
N ARG A 171 -0.14 23.39 4.94
CA ARG A 171 0.56 22.77 6.08
C ARG A 171 1.79 21.98 5.67
N LEU A 172 1.78 21.35 4.49
CA LEU A 172 2.95 20.70 3.94
C LEU A 172 4.09 21.69 3.68
N GLY A 173 3.74 22.93 3.32
CA GLY A 173 4.68 24.01 3.06
C GLY A 173 4.50 24.61 1.66
N LYS A 174 4.77 25.90 1.54
CA LYS A 174 4.61 26.65 0.28
C LYS A 174 5.52 26.15 -0.85
N ASP A 175 6.66 25.58 -0.48
CA ASP A 175 7.70 25.12 -1.41
C ASP A 175 7.49 23.64 -1.82
N ILE A 176 6.50 22.95 -1.22
CA ILE A 176 6.15 21.58 -1.61
C ILE A 176 5.32 21.62 -2.89
N PRO A 177 5.73 20.86 -3.92
CA PRO A 177 5.01 20.83 -5.20
C PRO A 177 3.55 20.41 -5.02
N LYS A 178 2.65 21.05 -5.78
CA LYS A 178 1.22 20.77 -5.78
C LYS A 178 0.86 19.83 -6.93
N PRO A 179 0.56 18.54 -6.67
CA PRO A 179 0.20 17.62 -7.74
C PRO A 179 -1.06 18.07 -8.50
N ALA A 180 -1.12 17.71 -9.79
CA ALA A 180 -2.17 18.11 -10.70
C ALA A 180 -3.34 17.12 -10.78
N ALA A 181 -3.14 15.85 -10.36
CA ALA A 181 -4.16 14.80 -10.41
C ALA A 181 -3.95 13.77 -9.30
N PHE A 182 -5.05 13.16 -8.83
CA PHE A 182 -5.03 12.23 -7.70
C PHE A 182 -5.87 10.98 -7.96
N ALA A 183 -5.35 9.79 -7.59
CA ALA A 183 -6.05 8.53 -7.72
C ALA A 183 -6.04 7.75 -6.39
N PRO A 184 -6.88 8.12 -5.40
CA PRO A 184 -7.03 7.38 -4.15
C PRO A 184 -7.79 6.07 -4.36
N PHE A 185 -7.25 4.96 -3.83
CA PHE A 185 -7.88 3.65 -3.78
C PHE A 185 -8.38 3.36 -2.38
N TYR A 186 -9.67 3.03 -2.27
CA TYR A 186 -10.37 2.67 -1.03
C TYR A 186 -9.84 3.46 0.19
N PRO A 187 -9.98 4.82 0.15
CA PRO A 187 -9.38 5.72 1.15
C PRO A 187 -10.06 5.66 2.51
N VAL A 188 -10.99 4.72 2.73
CA VAL A 188 -11.85 4.58 3.92
C VAL A 188 -12.71 5.82 4.13
N CYS A 189 -13.58 6.09 3.14
CA CYS A 189 -14.42 7.30 3.06
C CYS A 189 -15.28 7.51 4.31
N SER A 190 -15.89 6.45 4.85
CA SER A 190 -16.72 6.52 6.06
C SER A 190 -15.99 7.07 7.29
N ASN A 191 -14.70 6.76 7.41
CA ASN A 191 -13.89 7.33 8.48
C ASN A 191 -13.61 8.82 8.25
N TRP A 192 -13.32 9.21 7.01
CA TRP A 192 -13.03 10.60 6.69
C TRP A 192 -14.24 11.52 6.84
N VAL A 193 -15.46 11.06 6.54
CA VAL A 193 -16.70 11.82 6.83
C VAL A 193 -16.73 12.29 8.29
N ARG A 194 -16.32 11.44 9.23
CA ARG A 194 -16.30 11.78 10.67
C ARG A 194 -15.05 12.57 11.09
N HIS A 195 -13.91 12.20 10.54
CA HIS A 195 -12.64 12.81 10.93
C HIS A 195 -12.53 14.27 10.46
N LEU A 196 -13.03 14.58 9.27
CA LEU A 196 -12.91 15.92 8.69
C LEU A 196 -13.81 16.97 9.35
N VAL A 197 -14.83 16.55 10.11
CA VAL A 197 -15.68 17.44 10.91
C VAL A 197 -15.35 17.45 12.39
N ASN A 198 -14.36 16.67 12.82
CA ASN A 198 -13.90 16.63 14.21
C ASN A 198 -12.78 17.67 14.44
N PRO A 199 -12.98 18.72 15.26
CA PRO A 199 -11.97 19.76 15.51
C PRO A 199 -10.65 19.22 16.11
N ALA A 200 -10.68 18.08 16.79
CA ALA A 200 -9.47 17.45 17.33
C ALA A 200 -8.63 16.71 16.26
N ASN A 201 -9.17 16.50 15.06
CA ASN A 201 -8.45 15.84 13.99
C ASN A 201 -7.49 16.82 13.28
N PRO A 202 -6.23 16.42 12.99
CA PRO A 202 -5.26 17.28 12.31
C PRO A 202 -5.69 17.72 10.90
N PHE A 203 -6.66 17.04 10.29
CA PHE A 203 -7.22 17.38 8.99
C PHE A 203 -8.61 18.02 9.05
N TYR A 204 -8.99 18.52 10.23
CA TYR A 204 -10.25 19.21 10.41
C TYR A 204 -10.47 20.29 9.33
N ASN A 205 -11.66 20.30 8.75
CA ASN A 205 -12.07 21.19 7.66
C ASN A 205 -11.29 21.04 6.33
N ALA A 206 -10.41 20.04 6.16
CA ALA A 206 -9.71 19.86 4.87
C ALA A 206 -10.68 19.69 3.69
N HIS A 207 -11.86 19.08 3.93
CA HIS A 207 -12.91 18.87 2.91
C HIS A 207 -13.49 20.18 2.35
N THR A 208 -13.51 21.26 3.13
CA THR A 208 -14.06 22.55 2.69
C THR A 208 -13.14 23.31 1.73
N ARG A 209 -11.90 22.86 1.61
CA ARG A 209 -10.86 23.48 0.77
C ARG A 209 -10.24 22.48 -0.22
N MET A 210 -11.05 21.53 -0.70
CA MET A 210 -10.63 20.65 -1.78
C MET A 210 -10.42 21.45 -3.06
N ARG A 211 -9.29 21.22 -3.72
CA ARG A 211 -8.88 21.87 -4.96
C ARG A 211 -9.74 21.40 -6.14
N THR A 212 -9.93 22.28 -7.12
CA THR A 212 -10.57 21.96 -8.39
C THR A 212 -9.60 21.21 -9.31
N VAL A 213 -9.18 20.02 -8.91
CA VAL A 213 -8.25 19.15 -9.63
C VAL A 213 -8.90 17.78 -9.88
N PRO A 214 -8.50 17.06 -10.94
CA PRO A 214 -9.01 15.72 -11.19
C PRO A 214 -8.73 14.74 -10.04
N LEU A 215 -9.78 14.06 -9.58
CA LEU A 215 -9.69 12.93 -8.67
C LEU A 215 -10.42 11.71 -9.26
N LEU A 216 -9.81 10.52 -9.13
CA LEU A 216 -10.40 9.24 -9.49
C LEU A 216 -10.35 8.30 -8.28
N ILE A 217 -11.45 8.20 -7.55
CA ILE A 217 -11.57 7.34 -6.36
C ILE A 217 -12.03 5.95 -6.80
N HIS A 218 -11.31 4.89 -6.38
CA HIS A 218 -11.76 3.51 -6.50
C HIS A 218 -12.11 2.96 -5.12
N VAL A 219 -13.26 2.29 -5.01
CA VAL A 219 -13.71 1.65 -3.76
C VAL A 219 -14.52 0.39 -4.07
N GLY A 220 -14.34 -0.67 -3.29
CA GLY A 220 -15.11 -1.90 -3.43
C GLY A 220 -16.49 -1.75 -2.80
N THR A 221 -17.52 -2.37 -3.40
CA THR A 221 -18.89 -2.38 -2.83
C THR A 221 -19.01 -3.30 -1.61
N GLN A 222 -18.02 -4.19 -1.40
CA GLN A 222 -17.91 -5.08 -0.23
C GLN A 222 -16.69 -4.75 0.65
N ASP A 223 -16.34 -3.47 0.74
CA ASP A 223 -15.23 -3.02 1.58
C ASP A 223 -15.64 -2.97 3.05
N ASP A 224 -15.10 -3.87 3.88
CA ASP A 224 -15.42 -3.98 5.32
C ASP A 224 -15.00 -2.76 6.15
N TYR A 225 -14.23 -1.82 5.61
CA TYR A 225 -13.94 -0.57 6.31
C TYR A 225 -15.06 0.47 6.14
N GLU A 226 -15.92 0.28 5.17
CA GLU A 226 -16.95 1.25 4.83
C GLU A 226 -18.29 0.99 5.56
N ALA A 227 -19.21 1.93 5.45
CA ALA A 227 -20.58 1.80 5.91
C ALA A 227 -21.52 2.39 4.87
N GLY A 228 -22.59 1.65 4.55
CA GLY A 228 -23.57 2.03 3.52
C GLY A 228 -23.09 1.70 2.11
N ASP A 229 -23.99 1.87 1.16
CA ASP A 229 -23.78 1.41 -0.22
C ASP A 229 -22.82 2.30 -1.02
N ARG A 230 -22.76 3.60 -0.70
CA ARG A 230 -21.98 4.60 -1.45
C ARG A 230 -21.25 5.60 -0.52
N PRO A 231 -20.33 5.13 0.33
CA PRO A 231 -19.71 5.95 1.37
C PRO A 231 -18.87 7.10 0.82
N CYS A 232 -18.22 6.92 -0.32
CA CYS A 232 -17.42 7.96 -0.93
C CYS A 232 -18.26 9.06 -1.57
N ASP A 233 -19.50 8.80 -2.00
CA ASP A 233 -20.41 9.86 -2.46
C ASP A 233 -20.78 10.80 -1.31
N ALA A 234 -21.00 10.25 -0.09
CA ALA A 234 -21.26 11.05 1.10
C ALA A 234 -20.07 11.96 1.44
N LEU A 235 -18.85 11.44 1.34
CA LEU A 235 -17.63 12.22 1.55
C LEU A 235 -17.48 13.32 0.49
N VAL A 236 -17.63 12.99 -0.80
CA VAL A 236 -17.52 13.94 -1.92
C VAL A 236 -18.59 15.01 -1.84
N ALA A 237 -19.80 14.69 -1.37
CA ALA A 237 -20.87 15.67 -1.17
C ALA A 237 -20.51 16.80 -0.20
N MET A 238 -19.55 16.59 0.71
CA MET A 238 -19.05 17.60 1.64
C MET A 238 -18.10 18.61 0.99
N TRP A 239 -17.65 18.38 -0.23
CA TRP A 239 -16.63 19.20 -0.91
C TRP A 239 -17.23 20.38 -1.65
N PRO A 240 -16.46 21.44 -1.97
CA PRO A 240 -16.90 22.52 -2.84
C PRO A 240 -17.41 22.00 -4.20
N ALA A 241 -18.44 22.62 -4.76
CA ALA A 241 -19.09 22.20 -6.01
C ALA A 241 -18.05 21.96 -7.15
N ALA A 242 -17.16 22.93 -7.35
CA ALA A 242 -16.14 22.83 -8.39
C ALA A 242 -15.18 21.61 -8.22
N ALA A 243 -14.89 21.22 -6.96
CA ALA A 243 -14.08 20.03 -6.68
C ALA A 243 -14.88 18.75 -6.94
N ARG A 244 -16.17 18.72 -6.59
CA ARG A 244 -17.07 17.58 -6.89
C ARG A 244 -17.15 17.30 -8.39
N GLU A 245 -17.31 18.33 -9.21
CA GLU A 245 -17.38 18.22 -10.68
C GLU A 245 -16.11 17.63 -11.31
N ARG A 246 -14.98 17.72 -10.63
CA ARG A 246 -13.69 17.16 -11.04
C ARG A 246 -13.40 15.78 -10.45
N THR A 247 -14.32 15.23 -9.65
CA THR A 247 -14.16 13.97 -8.95
C THR A 247 -15.04 12.88 -9.56
N THR A 248 -14.43 11.74 -9.84
CA THR A 248 -15.14 10.52 -10.25
C THR A 248 -14.95 9.47 -9.15
N VAL A 249 -16.05 8.89 -8.67
CA VAL A 249 -16.03 7.72 -7.78
C VAL A 249 -16.39 6.49 -8.61
N ARG A 250 -15.51 5.50 -8.62
CA ARG A 250 -15.75 4.19 -9.24
C ARG A 250 -15.96 3.15 -8.16
N TYR A 251 -17.16 2.62 -8.11
CA TYR A 251 -17.49 1.47 -7.27
C TYR A 251 -17.17 0.19 -8.03
N VAL A 252 -16.34 -0.65 -7.42
CA VAL A 252 -15.95 -1.96 -7.95
C VAL A 252 -16.91 -2.99 -7.36
N GLU A 253 -17.81 -3.49 -8.21
CA GLU A 253 -18.86 -4.43 -7.79
C GLU A 253 -18.24 -5.72 -7.23
N GLY A 254 -18.71 -6.15 -6.05
CA GLY A 254 -18.16 -7.31 -5.33
C GLY A 254 -16.73 -7.14 -4.84
N GLY A 255 -16.10 -5.98 -5.07
CA GLY A 255 -14.74 -5.70 -4.60
C GLY A 255 -14.69 -5.52 -3.09
N THR A 256 -13.75 -6.20 -2.44
CA THR A 256 -13.41 -6.00 -1.02
C THR A 256 -12.35 -4.91 -0.85
N HIS A 257 -11.98 -4.57 0.38
CA HIS A 257 -10.82 -3.70 0.63
C HIS A 257 -9.56 -4.31 0.02
N GLY A 258 -8.82 -3.56 -0.81
CA GLY A 258 -7.66 -4.09 -1.51
C GLY A 258 -7.99 -5.17 -2.54
N PHE A 259 -9.10 -5.05 -3.27
CA PHE A 259 -9.50 -5.93 -4.36
C PHE A 259 -8.41 -6.13 -5.43
N ASP A 260 -7.47 -5.21 -5.54
CA ASP A 260 -6.30 -5.22 -6.42
C ASP A 260 -5.03 -5.78 -5.76
N SER A 261 -5.16 -6.45 -4.61
CA SER A 261 -4.04 -7.07 -3.91
C SER A 261 -3.30 -8.06 -4.79
N GLN A 262 -1.96 -8.02 -4.72
CA GLN A 262 -1.07 -8.96 -5.39
C GLN A 262 -0.66 -10.13 -4.47
N THR A 263 -1.31 -10.25 -3.30
CA THR A 263 -1.10 -11.32 -2.32
C THR A 263 -2.34 -12.18 -2.19
N PRO A 264 -2.25 -13.42 -1.70
CA PRO A 264 -3.42 -14.28 -1.46
C PRO A 264 -4.49 -13.62 -0.58
N ALA A 265 -5.73 -14.09 -0.74
CA ALA A 265 -6.84 -13.68 0.11
C ALA A 265 -6.50 -13.87 1.59
N LYS A 266 -6.91 -12.92 2.43
CA LYS A 266 -6.68 -12.97 3.87
C LYS A 266 -7.84 -12.33 4.64
N GLN A 267 -7.97 -12.74 5.90
CA GLN A 267 -8.88 -12.14 6.86
C GLN A 267 -8.12 -11.78 8.14
N PHE A 268 -8.47 -10.67 8.76
CA PHE A 268 -7.86 -10.22 10.01
C PHE A 268 -8.80 -9.25 10.73
N ASN A 269 -8.61 -9.13 12.05
CA ASN A 269 -9.32 -8.12 12.82
C ASN A 269 -8.60 -6.78 12.72
N ASP A 270 -9.36 -5.71 12.50
CA ASP A 270 -8.85 -4.33 12.53
C ASP A 270 -9.81 -3.43 13.31
N GLU A 271 -9.27 -2.59 14.19
CA GLU A 271 -10.02 -1.64 15.02
C GLU A 271 -10.74 -0.55 14.19
N PHE A 272 -10.28 -0.29 12.96
CA PHE A 272 -10.86 0.69 12.05
C PHE A 272 -11.93 0.12 11.12
N ALA A 273 -12.16 -1.20 11.14
CA ALA A 273 -13.19 -1.85 10.35
C ALA A 273 -14.59 -1.31 10.66
N HIS A 274 -15.53 -1.54 9.74
CA HIS A 274 -16.95 -1.21 9.86
C HIS A 274 -17.19 0.24 10.33
N ALA A 275 -16.54 1.17 9.65
CA ALA A 275 -16.54 2.59 9.98
C ALA A 275 -16.03 2.86 11.41
N GLY A 276 -14.97 2.19 11.84
CA GLY A 276 -14.29 2.38 13.13
C GLY A 276 -14.98 1.73 14.33
N ARG A 277 -15.90 0.78 14.10
CA ARG A 277 -16.46 -0.06 15.17
C ARG A 277 -15.58 -1.25 15.51
N GLY A 278 -14.60 -1.54 14.66
CA GLY A 278 -13.76 -2.73 14.74
C GLY A 278 -14.44 -3.97 14.20
N GLY A 279 -13.66 -4.98 13.88
CA GLY A 279 -14.17 -6.27 13.44
C GLY A 279 -13.31 -6.93 12.37
N MET A 280 -13.84 -7.98 11.78
CA MET A 280 -13.19 -8.75 10.72
C MET A 280 -13.15 -7.98 9.42
N VAL A 281 -12.00 -8.00 8.76
CA VAL A 281 -11.80 -7.48 7.41
C VAL A 281 -11.42 -8.62 6.50
N SER A 282 -12.09 -8.71 5.36
CA SER A 282 -11.77 -9.64 4.27
C SER A 282 -11.08 -8.87 3.15
N MET A 283 -9.89 -9.30 2.74
CA MET A 283 -9.20 -8.81 1.55
C MET A 283 -9.12 -9.96 0.55
N VAL A 284 -9.92 -9.89 -0.50
CA VAL A 284 -10.01 -10.91 -1.54
C VAL A 284 -9.57 -10.29 -2.87
N PRO A 285 -8.45 -10.75 -3.46
CA PRO A 285 -8.02 -10.30 -4.77
C PRO A 285 -9.07 -10.60 -5.84
N ASN A 286 -9.30 -9.62 -6.70
CA ASN A 286 -10.11 -9.74 -7.91
C ASN A 286 -9.26 -9.31 -9.11
N PRO A 287 -8.59 -10.22 -9.82
CA PRO A 287 -7.66 -9.89 -10.91
C PRO A 287 -8.30 -9.13 -12.07
N GLU A 288 -9.55 -9.40 -12.39
CA GLU A 288 -10.29 -8.71 -13.45
C GLU A 288 -10.54 -7.24 -13.06
N ALA A 289 -11.13 -7.02 -11.88
CA ALA A 289 -11.33 -5.68 -11.36
C ALA A 289 -10.02 -4.90 -11.17
N ALA A 290 -8.94 -5.58 -10.76
CA ALA A 290 -7.61 -4.98 -10.66
C ALA A 290 -7.08 -4.53 -12.03
N ALA A 291 -7.28 -5.34 -13.08
CA ALA A 291 -6.88 -4.99 -14.44
C ALA A 291 -7.68 -3.78 -14.98
N GLU A 292 -8.99 -3.75 -14.77
CA GLU A 292 -9.85 -2.63 -15.14
C GLU A 292 -9.47 -1.34 -14.40
N ALA A 293 -9.26 -1.42 -13.09
CA ALA A 293 -8.84 -0.28 -12.28
C ALA A 293 -7.49 0.26 -12.73
N ARG A 294 -6.53 -0.63 -13.06
CA ARG A 294 -5.22 -0.25 -13.60
C ARG A 294 -5.35 0.49 -14.93
N GLN A 295 -6.15 -0.03 -15.87
CA GLN A 295 -6.40 0.64 -17.15
C GLN A 295 -7.04 2.02 -16.94
N ALA A 296 -8.02 2.12 -16.04
CA ALA A 296 -8.69 3.37 -15.71
C ALA A 296 -7.72 4.42 -15.14
N VAL A 297 -6.82 4.01 -14.22
CA VAL A 297 -5.82 4.89 -13.61
C VAL A 297 -4.78 5.35 -14.63
N VAL A 298 -4.30 4.44 -15.48
CA VAL A 298 -3.35 4.82 -16.55
C VAL A 298 -3.99 5.83 -17.49
N SER A 299 -5.20 5.56 -18.00
CA SER A 299 -5.93 6.48 -18.85
C SER A 299 -6.20 7.83 -18.18
N PHE A 300 -6.52 7.81 -16.88
CA PHE A 300 -6.74 9.02 -16.09
C PHE A 300 -5.47 9.87 -16.01
N PHE A 301 -4.32 9.30 -15.62
CA PHE A 301 -3.08 10.07 -15.53
C PHE A 301 -2.55 10.50 -16.89
N VAL A 302 -2.66 9.67 -17.92
CA VAL A 302 -2.31 10.10 -19.31
C VAL A 302 -3.14 11.32 -19.71
N LYS A 303 -4.46 11.30 -19.48
CA LYS A 303 -5.35 12.41 -19.81
C LYS A 303 -5.02 13.71 -19.06
N HIS A 304 -4.61 13.60 -17.80
CA HIS A 304 -4.50 14.78 -16.91
C HIS A 304 -3.07 15.25 -16.66
N LEU A 305 -2.06 14.44 -17.02
CA LEU A 305 -0.65 14.80 -16.90
C LEU A 305 0.04 15.00 -18.26
N ASN A 306 -0.60 14.57 -19.38
CA ASN A 306 -0.13 14.83 -20.75
C ASN A 306 -1.24 15.54 -21.54
N PRO A 307 -1.59 16.78 -21.20
CA PRO A 307 -2.60 17.53 -21.94
C PRO A 307 -2.14 17.90 -23.35
#